data_03988542c7a671660d5441d652b9e185
#
_entry.id   03988542c7a671660d5441d652b9e185
#
_cell.length_a   1.000
_cell.length_b   1.000
_cell.length_c   1.000
_cell.angle_alpha   90.00
_cell.angle_beta   90.00
_cell.angle_gamma   90.00
#
_symmetry.space_group_name_H-M   'P 1'
#
loop_
_entity.id
_entity.type
_entity.pdbx_description
1 polymer ?
#
loop_
_entity_poly.entity_id
_entity_poly.type
_entity_poly.pdbx_seq_one_letter_code
_entity_poly.pdbx_strand_id
1 'polypeptide(L)'
;MGILDREHSVAGPGWNRWLVPPAALALHLSIGQIYAYSVFNKPLSRLVSGDVSAETGAPGDWSLFQVGLIFSVALFFLGASSALFGKWVEREGPRKTMVASALLFCGGFFIAALGVKLHALWLVILGNGVIGGIGLGLGYISPVSTLIKWFPDRPGLATGMAIMGFGGGALIGSPLGTALMAQFSGDGTLGVGSTFLIMGAVYLLFMLFGAFLVRVPAEGWAPAGYVPRANAAGSMISNHNVLVDQAFRTPQFWLLFAVLFLNVTAGIGVLGQASVMIQEMFSDRVLGAGNGVTAAAAAGFVGLLSIFNMAGRFFWSSTSDRIGRKPTYMIFFALGAVLYFLIPLFGNMASLPLFVAGFCVILSMYGGGFATIPAYLRDMFGTANVGAIHGRLLLAWSAAAIVGPTLVNGFRDSQIRAGIPAAQAYSTVMYIMAGLLVVGFVANLLIRPVASRYWADRAAGRPVAADD
;
A
#
# COMPACT_ATOMS: atom_id res chain seq x y z
N MET A 1 33.52 3.68 -11.00
CA MET A 1 32.40 3.06 -10.26
C MET A 1 31.97 4.04 -9.18
N GLY A 2 30.67 4.44 -9.21
CA GLY A 2 30.12 5.40 -8.25
C GLY A 2 29.67 4.72 -6.96
N ILE A 3 29.59 5.45 -5.86
CA ILE A 3 29.12 4.96 -4.54
C ILE A 3 27.71 4.35 -4.57
N LEU A 4 26.92 4.69 -5.59
CA LEU A 4 25.54 4.21 -5.79
C LEU A 4 25.48 2.94 -6.64
N ASP A 5 26.57 2.50 -7.26
CA ASP A 5 26.57 1.32 -8.11
C ASP A 5 26.28 0.05 -7.30
N ARG A 6 25.66 -0.93 -7.95
CA ARG A 6 25.21 -2.17 -7.32
C ARG A 6 26.33 -2.92 -6.61
N GLU A 7 27.53 -2.93 -7.19
CA GLU A 7 28.69 -3.61 -6.64
C GLU A 7 29.06 -3.07 -5.25
N HIS A 8 28.93 -1.75 -5.02
CA HIS A 8 29.17 -1.13 -3.72
C HIS A 8 28.05 -1.39 -2.70
N SER A 9 26.92 -1.93 -3.14
CA SER A 9 25.84 -2.36 -2.26
C SER A 9 25.90 -3.86 -1.89
N VAL A 10 26.81 -4.63 -2.47
CA VAL A 10 26.99 -6.05 -2.11
C VAL A 10 27.60 -6.14 -0.71
N ALA A 11 27.01 -7.01 0.11
CA ALA A 11 27.46 -7.22 1.48
C ALA A 11 28.79 -7.99 1.51
N GLY A 12 29.71 -7.53 2.37
CA GLY A 12 30.95 -8.26 2.66
C GLY A 12 30.70 -9.50 3.52
N PRO A 13 31.73 -10.36 3.66
CA PRO A 13 31.66 -11.55 4.52
C PRO A 13 31.27 -11.17 5.96
N GLY A 14 30.35 -11.94 6.57
CA GLY A 14 29.92 -11.72 7.96
C GLY A 14 28.94 -10.58 8.16
N TRP A 15 28.45 -9.92 7.10
CA TRP A 15 27.46 -8.87 7.24
C TRP A 15 26.13 -9.39 7.79
N ASN A 16 25.57 -8.67 8.78
CA ASN A 16 24.35 -9.10 9.42
C ASN A 16 23.10 -8.72 8.60
N ARG A 17 22.39 -9.72 8.06
CA ARG A 17 21.16 -9.55 7.27
C ARG A 17 20.05 -8.79 7.99
N TRP A 18 20.03 -8.80 9.34
CA TRP A 18 19.04 -8.10 10.16
C TRP A 18 19.17 -6.58 10.16
N LEU A 19 20.21 -6.03 9.52
CA LEU A 19 20.32 -4.58 9.27
C LEU A 19 19.49 -4.13 8.06
N VAL A 20 19.01 -5.04 7.21
CA VAL A 20 18.15 -4.68 6.05
C VAL A 20 16.74 -4.28 6.45
N PRO A 21 16.04 -4.98 7.40
CA PRO A 21 14.73 -4.54 7.86
C PRO A 21 14.66 -3.09 8.36
N PRO A 22 15.57 -2.60 9.23
CA PRO A 22 15.59 -1.17 9.62
C PRO A 22 15.80 -0.22 8.44
N ALA A 23 16.65 -0.58 7.47
CA ALA A 23 16.84 0.22 6.26
C ALA A 23 15.56 0.33 5.42
N ALA A 24 14.87 -0.80 5.25
CA ALA A 24 13.58 -0.87 4.56
C ALA A 24 12.50 -0.09 5.32
N LEU A 25 12.48 -0.21 6.65
CA LEU A 25 11.51 0.46 7.50
C LEU A 25 11.65 1.99 7.45
N ALA A 26 12.88 2.51 7.48
CA ALA A 26 13.14 3.95 7.37
C ALA A 26 12.57 4.53 6.07
N LEU A 27 12.72 3.84 4.96
CA LEU A 27 12.15 4.26 3.68
C LEU A 27 10.63 4.10 3.66
N HIS A 28 10.11 2.92 4.05
CA HIS A 28 8.69 2.63 3.97
C HIS A 28 7.83 3.47 4.94
N LEU A 29 8.34 3.83 6.13
CA LEU A 29 7.66 4.78 7.02
C LEU A 29 7.54 6.17 6.38
N SER A 30 8.59 6.60 5.67
CA SER A 30 8.58 7.89 4.98
C SER A 30 7.57 7.90 3.83
N ILE A 31 7.63 6.94 2.92
CA ILE A 31 6.71 6.88 1.78
C ILE A 31 5.28 6.51 2.20
N GLY A 32 5.11 5.82 3.31
CA GLY A 32 3.79 5.47 3.88
C GLY A 32 2.99 6.67 4.37
N GLN A 33 3.63 7.85 4.48
CA GLN A 33 2.97 9.12 4.73
C GLN A 33 1.81 9.39 3.75
N ILE A 34 1.84 8.83 2.55
CA ILE A 34 0.74 9.00 1.58
C ILE A 34 -0.63 8.63 2.17
N TYR A 35 -0.71 7.68 3.09
CA TYR A 35 -1.96 7.34 3.79
C TYR A 35 -2.41 8.38 4.82
N ALA A 36 -1.52 9.30 5.22
CA ALA A 36 -1.85 10.45 6.05
C ALA A 36 -2.35 11.64 5.24
N TYR A 37 -2.34 11.56 3.90
CA TYR A 37 -2.60 12.73 3.05
C TYR A 37 -3.95 13.40 3.30
N SER A 38 -4.93 12.65 3.80
CA SER A 38 -6.27 13.15 4.14
C SER A 38 -6.27 14.30 5.16
N VAL A 39 -5.24 14.44 6.02
CA VAL A 39 -5.15 15.55 6.98
C VAL A 39 -4.93 16.90 6.29
N PHE A 40 -4.42 16.90 5.06
CA PHE A 40 -4.17 18.10 4.26
C PHE A 40 -5.37 18.51 3.39
N ASN A 41 -6.37 17.65 3.21
CA ASN A 41 -7.47 17.89 2.27
C ASN A 41 -8.26 19.15 2.63
N LYS A 42 -8.71 19.29 3.88
CA LYS A 42 -9.44 20.48 4.32
C LYS A 42 -8.57 21.74 4.30
N PRO A 43 -7.33 21.75 4.84
CA PRO A 43 -6.45 22.91 4.73
C PRO A 43 -6.20 23.33 3.28
N LEU A 44 -5.91 22.38 2.39
CA LEU A 44 -5.68 22.68 0.97
C LEU A 44 -6.90 23.28 0.28
N SER A 45 -8.11 22.83 0.62
CA SER A 45 -9.35 23.35 0.03
C SER A 45 -9.73 24.76 0.52
N ARG A 46 -8.99 25.32 1.48
CA ARG A 46 -9.30 26.61 2.12
C ARG A 46 -8.17 27.63 2.02
N LEU A 47 -7.20 27.42 1.16
CA LEU A 47 -5.99 28.26 1.09
C LEU A 47 -6.26 29.71 0.72
N VAL A 48 -7.35 30.01 0.04
CA VAL A 48 -7.66 31.38 -0.45
C VAL A 48 -8.59 32.12 0.47
N SER A 49 -9.53 31.44 1.13
CA SER A 49 -10.57 32.14 1.90
C SER A 49 -10.10 32.67 3.24
N GLY A 50 -9.00 32.12 3.79
CA GLY A 50 -8.55 32.47 5.15
C GLY A 50 -9.65 32.30 6.20
N ASP A 51 -10.87 32.11 5.78
CA ASP A 51 -12.07 32.02 6.57
C ASP A 51 -12.39 30.54 6.84
N VAL A 52 -12.53 30.23 8.09
CA VAL A 52 -12.66 28.85 8.62
C VAL A 52 -14.11 28.37 8.55
N SER A 53 -14.94 28.96 7.75
CA SER A 53 -16.31 28.48 7.65
C SER A 53 -16.37 27.14 6.92
N ALA A 54 -16.99 26.20 7.54
CA ALA A 54 -16.95 24.79 7.17
C ALA A 54 -17.65 24.43 5.86
N GLU A 55 -18.32 25.38 5.24
CA GLU A 55 -19.33 25.07 4.23
C GLU A 55 -19.05 25.62 2.85
N THR A 56 -17.74 26.02 2.60
CA THR A 56 -17.78 26.85 1.58
C THR A 56 -17.00 26.84 0.37
N GLY A 57 -17.38 26.82 -0.68
CA GLY A 57 -16.99 27.21 -1.99
C GLY A 57 -16.77 28.72 -2.11
N ALA A 58 -15.82 29.28 -1.36
CA ALA A 58 -15.39 30.63 -1.64
C ALA A 58 -14.79 30.70 -3.06
N PRO A 59 -15.01 31.78 -3.82
CA PRO A 59 -14.40 31.90 -5.14
C PRO A 59 -12.88 31.78 -5.05
N GLY A 60 -12.33 30.79 -5.73
CA GLY A 60 -10.89 30.50 -5.75
C GLY A 60 -10.42 29.35 -4.87
N ASP A 61 -11.25 28.83 -3.97
CA ASP A 61 -10.92 27.62 -3.21
C ASP A 61 -10.88 26.37 -4.11
N TRP A 62 -9.96 25.47 -3.79
CA TRP A 62 -9.95 24.18 -4.45
C TRP A 62 -11.02 23.27 -3.86
N SER A 63 -11.82 22.62 -4.70
CA SER A 63 -12.81 21.66 -4.23
C SER A 63 -12.11 20.44 -3.59
N LEU A 64 -12.78 19.78 -2.62
CA LEU A 64 -12.29 18.55 -2.04
C LEU A 64 -12.06 17.43 -3.07
N PHE A 65 -12.86 17.43 -4.16
CA PHE A 65 -12.64 16.52 -5.28
C PHE A 65 -11.29 16.78 -5.96
N GLN A 66 -10.99 18.05 -6.28
CA GLN A 66 -9.73 18.44 -6.91
C GLN A 66 -8.52 18.13 -6.03
N VAL A 67 -8.63 18.39 -4.72
CA VAL A 67 -7.58 18.05 -3.75
C VAL A 67 -7.40 16.53 -3.64
N GLY A 68 -8.50 15.77 -3.65
CA GLY A 68 -8.49 14.31 -3.63
C GLY A 68 -7.76 13.69 -4.83
N LEU A 69 -7.71 14.39 -5.98
CA LEU A 69 -6.95 13.91 -7.15
C LEU A 69 -5.46 13.77 -6.86
N ILE A 70 -4.88 14.54 -5.94
CA ILE A 70 -3.45 14.43 -5.59
C ILE A 70 -3.13 13.02 -5.12
N PHE A 71 -3.94 12.50 -4.19
CA PHE A 71 -3.79 11.13 -3.68
C PHE A 71 -3.98 10.06 -4.76
N SER A 72 -5.04 10.20 -5.57
CA SER A 72 -5.34 9.25 -6.65
C SER A 72 -4.23 9.20 -7.70
N VAL A 73 -3.71 10.37 -8.10
CA VAL A 73 -2.59 10.49 -9.06
C VAL A 73 -1.32 9.90 -8.45
N ALA A 74 -1.04 10.13 -7.15
CA ALA A 74 0.12 9.55 -6.50
C ALA A 74 0.10 8.02 -6.50
N LEU A 75 -1.04 7.41 -6.18
CA LEU A 75 -1.19 5.96 -6.20
C LEU A 75 -1.19 5.38 -7.63
N PHE A 76 -1.74 6.09 -8.60
CA PHE A 76 -1.62 5.71 -10.00
C PHE A 76 -0.15 5.63 -10.42
N PHE A 77 0.63 6.70 -10.17
CA PHE A 77 2.04 6.74 -10.53
C PHE A 77 2.90 5.79 -9.68
N LEU A 78 2.50 5.46 -8.45
CA LEU A 78 3.14 4.40 -7.67
C LEU A 78 3.15 3.08 -8.43
N GLY A 79 1.99 2.60 -8.88
CA GLY A 79 1.92 1.34 -9.61
C GLY A 79 2.52 1.43 -11.01
N ALA A 80 2.27 2.53 -11.74
CA ALA A 80 2.81 2.74 -13.08
C ALA A 80 4.34 2.77 -13.08
N SER A 81 4.97 3.53 -12.17
CA SER A 81 6.43 3.59 -12.06
C SER A 81 7.03 2.27 -11.60
N SER A 82 6.39 1.58 -10.65
CA SER A 82 6.81 0.23 -10.23
C SER A 82 6.82 -0.74 -11.40
N ALA A 83 5.82 -0.69 -12.26
CA ALA A 83 5.73 -1.54 -13.44
C ALA A 83 6.79 -1.21 -14.50
N LEU A 84 6.99 0.07 -14.77
CA LEU A 84 7.94 0.54 -15.78
C LEU A 84 9.38 0.35 -15.36
N PHE A 85 9.71 0.68 -14.12
CA PHE A 85 11.08 0.69 -13.62
C PHE A 85 11.48 -0.60 -12.88
N GLY A 86 10.61 -1.60 -12.74
CA GLY A 86 10.93 -2.83 -12.02
C GLY A 86 12.18 -3.55 -12.54
N LYS A 87 12.36 -3.65 -13.88
CA LYS A 87 13.59 -4.20 -14.47
C LYS A 87 14.83 -3.34 -14.16
N TRP A 88 14.69 -2.02 -14.13
CA TRP A 88 15.77 -1.10 -13.79
C TRP A 88 16.18 -1.26 -12.34
N VAL A 89 15.23 -1.40 -11.41
CA VAL A 89 15.48 -1.64 -9.98
C VAL A 89 16.31 -2.92 -9.76
N GLU A 90 15.98 -4.00 -10.46
CA GLU A 90 16.74 -5.27 -10.35
C GLU A 90 18.16 -5.14 -10.92
N ARG A 91 18.35 -4.37 -11.98
CA ARG A 91 19.66 -4.16 -12.62
C ARG A 91 20.57 -3.26 -11.81
N GLU A 92 20.08 -2.09 -11.42
CA GLU A 92 20.88 -1.04 -10.75
C GLU A 92 21.09 -1.29 -9.25
N GLY A 93 20.22 -2.14 -8.66
CA GLY A 93 20.27 -2.49 -7.24
C GLY A 93 19.57 -1.50 -6.32
N PRO A 94 19.43 -1.85 -5.01
CA PRO A 94 18.54 -1.14 -4.10
C PRO A 94 19.05 0.27 -3.73
N ARG A 95 20.34 0.47 -3.55
CA ARG A 95 20.86 1.76 -3.08
C ARG A 95 20.54 2.89 -4.06
N LYS A 96 20.88 2.71 -5.34
CA LYS A 96 20.61 3.70 -6.37
C LYS A 96 19.12 3.99 -6.54
N THR A 97 18.30 2.95 -6.50
CA THR A 97 16.85 3.08 -6.63
C THR A 97 16.20 3.73 -5.41
N MET A 98 16.68 3.45 -4.19
CA MET A 98 16.20 4.10 -2.97
C MET A 98 16.61 5.58 -2.91
N VAL A 99 17.81 5.95 -3.38
CA VAL A 99 18.22 7.35 -3.52
C VAL A 99 17.36 8.07 -4.55
N ALA A 100 17.10 7.47 -5.71
CA ALA A 100 16.21 8.04 -6.72
C ALA A 100 14.78 8.22 -6.16
N SER A 101 14.27 7.24 -5.41
CA SER A 101 13.00 7.35 -4.70
C SER A 101 12.97 8.53 -3.73
N ALA A 102 14.02 8.68 -2.91
CA ALA A 102 14.13 9.76 -1.93
C ALA A 102 14.10 11.14 -2.60
N LEU A 103 14.89 11.31 -3.66
CA LEU A 103 14.93 12.58 -4.40
C LEU A 103 13.59 12.91 -5.07
N LEU A 104 12.94 11.93 -5.68
CA LEU A 104 11.64 12.14 -6.35
C LEU A 104 10.52 12.38 -5.33
N PHE A 105 10.42 11.55 -4.29
CA PHE A 105 9.36 11.66 -3.29
C PHE A 105 9.46 12.98 -2.50
N CYS A 106 10.65 13.30 -1.99
CA CYS A 106 10.86 14.51 -1.22
C CYS A 106 10.89 15.77 -2.12
N GLY A 107 11.43 15.66 -3.34
CA GLY A 107 11.33 16.68 -4.36
C GLY A 107 9.87 17.02 -4.70
N GLY A 108 9.00 16.01 -4.72
CA GLY A 108 7.56 16.18 -4.85
C GLY A 108 6.96 17.07 -3.76
N PHE A 109 7.37 16.89 -2.49
CA PHE A 109 6.97 17.75 -1.38
C PHE A 109 7.44 19.20 -1.56
N PHE A 110 8.67 19.42 -2.02
CA PHE A 110 9.19 20.78 -2.24
C PHE A 110 8.46 21.49 -3.37
N ILE A 111 8.15 20.78 -4.47
CA ILE A 111 7.35 21.31 -5.58
C ILE A 111 5.93 21.62 -5.12
N ALA A 112 5.33 20.71 -4.32
CA ALA A 112 4.00 20.94 -3.78
C ALA A 112 3.95 22.13 -2.81
N ALA A 113 4.97 22.35 -2.00
CA ALA A 113 5.10 23.52 -1.14
C ALA A 113 5.11 24.83 -1.97
N LEU A 114 5.82 24.82 -3.10
CA LEU A 114 5.80 25.93 -4.05
C LEU A 114 4.41 26.10 -4.66
N GLY A 115 3.73 24.99 -5.01
CA GLY A 115 2.36 25.02 -5.53
C GLY A 115 1.36 25.62 -4.54
N VAL A 116 1.50 25.30 -3.24
CA VAL A 116 0.72 25.93 -2.17
C VAL A 116 0.99 27.43 -2.10
N LYS A 117 2.27 27.84 -2.09
CA LYS A 117 2.67 29.26 -2.04
C LYS A 117 2.15 30.07 -3.23
N LEU A 118 2.15 29.48 -4.42
CA LEU A 118 1.69 30.12 -5.66
C LEU A 118 0.18 29.94 -5.92
N HIS A 119 -0.54 29.27 -5.01
CA HIS A 119 -1.93 28.86 -5.19
C HIS A 119 -2.18 28.13 -6.51
N ALA A 120 -1.26 27.22 -6.89
CA ALA A 120 -1.26 26.51 -8.15
C ALA A 120 -1.49 25.01 -7.93
N LEU A 121 -2.74 24.56 -7.94
CA LEU A 121 -3.12 23.17 -7.70
C LEU A 121 -2.39 22.19 -8.63
N TRP A 122 -2.20 22.55 -9.89
CA TRP A 122 -1.48 21.72 -10.85
C TRP A 122 -0.03 21.43 -10.42
N LEU A 123 0.63 22.39 -9.74
CA LEU A 123 1.98 22.16 -9.17
C LEU A 123 1.93 21.21 -7.98
N VAL A 124 0.88 21.28 -7.14
CA VAL A 124 0.71 20.34 -6.03
C VAL A 124 0.45 18.92 -6.57
N ILE A 125 -0.38 18.80 -7.61
CA ILE A 125 -0.63 17.51 -8.29
C ILE A 125 0.66 17.00 -8.96
N LEU A 126 1.40 17.86 -9.66
CA LEU A 126 2.68 17.49 -10.27
C LEU A 126 3.70 17.03 -9.23
N GLY A 127 3.84 17.79 -8.13
CA GLY A 127 4.78 17.50 -7.06
C GLY A 127 4.42 16.22 -6.31
N ASN A 128 3.38 16.27 -5.49
CA ASN A 128 3.00 15.14 -4.63
C ASN A 128 2.33 14.00 -5.40
N GLY A 129 1.58 14.31 -6.46
CA GLY A 129 0.90 13.30 -7.27
C GLY A 129 1.83 12.58 -8.23
N VAL A 130 2.41 13.29 -9.19
CA VAL A 130 3.19 12.66 -10.28
C VAL A 130 4.60 12.31 -9.81
N ILE A 131 5.41 13.31 -9.45
CA ILE A 131 6.83 13.13 -9.11
C ILE A 131 6.96 12.32 -7.81
N GLY A 132 6.19 12.69 -6.79
CA GLY A 132 6.11 11.95 -5.53
C GLY A 132 5.61 10.52 -5.74
N GLY A 133 4.60 10.32 -6.59
CA GLY A 133 4.08 9.01 -6.96
C GLY A 133 5.10 8.10 -7.64
N ILE A 134 5.93 8.64 -8.53
CA ILE A 134 7.06 7.89 -9.12
C ILE A 134 8.05 7.49 -8.03
N GLY A 135 8.39 8.43 -7.13
CA GLY A 135 9.24 8.15 -5.97
C GLY A 135 8.67 7.05 -5.07
N LEU A 136 7.35 7.07 -4.81
CA LEU A 136 6.62 6.04 -4.07
C LEU A 136 6.84 4.65 -4.68
N GLY A 137 6.66 4.49 -5.98
CA GLY A 137 6.75 3.19 -6.64
C GLY A 137 8.16 2.61 -6.61
N LEU A 138 9.18 3.40 -6.88
CA LEU A 138 10.58 2.99 -6.78
C LEU A 138 10.95 2.58 -5.34
N GLY A 139 10.50 3.38 -4.35
CA GLY A 139 10.73 3.12 -2.94
C GLY A 139 9.99 1.90 -2.43
N TYR A 140 8.82 1.59 -2.99
CA TYR A 140 8.04 0.44 -2.56
C TYR A 140 8.68 -0.89 -2.96
N ILE A 141 9.06 -1.05 -4.23
CA ILE A 141 9.55 -2.36 -4.73
C ILE A 141 11.00 -2.68 -4.34
N SER A 142 11.85 -1.68 -4.18
CA SER A 142 13.29 -1.88 -4.00
C SER A 142 13.67 -2.61 -2.70
N PRO A 143 13.20 -2.19 -1.49
CA PRO A 143 13.51 -2.91 -0.26
C PRO A 143 12.86 -4.29 -0.20
N VAL A 144 11.66 -4.45 -0.77
CA VAL A 144 10.93 -5.73 -0.79
C VAL A 144 11.71 -6.78 -1.55
N SER A 145 12.15 -6.46 -2.76
CA SER A 145 13.00 -7.31 -3.59
C SER A 145 14.30 -7.71 -2.87
N THR A 146 14.93 -6.76 -2.17
CA THR A 146 16.16 -6.99 -1.44
C THR A 146 15.97 -7.92 -0.24
N LEU A 147 14.91 -7.71 0.55
CA LEU A 147 14.62 -8.54 1.72
C LEU A 147 14.27 -9.98 1.36
N ILE A 148 13.54 -10.21 0.27
CA ILE A 148 13.26 -11.57 -0.22
C ILE A 148 14.57 -12.33 -0.53
N LYS A 149 15.58 -11.64 -1.07
CA LYS A 149 16.89 -12.26 -1.37
C LYS A 149 17.68 -12.60 -0.11
N TRP A 150 17.55 -11.80 0.96
CA TRP A 150 18.20 -12.05 2.25
C TRP A 150 17.51 -13.12 3.11
N PHE A 151 16.22 -13.32 2.95
CA PHE A 151 15.41 -14.23 3.76
C PHE A 151 14.70 -15.29 2.91
N PRO A 152 15.43 -16.11 2.13
CA PRO A 152 14.83 -17.18 1.32
C PRO A 152 14.18 -18.25 2.19
N ASP A 153 14.62 -18.36 3.45
CA ASP A 153 14.08 -19.24 4.49
C ASP A 153 12.69 -18.80 5.00
N ARG A 154 12.42 -17.50 5.00
CA ARG A 154 11.17 -16.89 5.54
C ARG A 154 10.71 -15.68 4.70
N PRO A 155 10.33 -15.89 3.44
CA PRO A 155 10.03 -14.78 2.53
C PRO A 155 8.81 -13.95 2.95
N GLY A 156 7.81 -14.56 3.60
CA GLY A 156 6.67 -13.84 4.14
C GLY A 156 7.04 -12.93 5.31
N LEU A 157 7.83 -13.43 6.26
CA LEU A 157 8.37 -12.59 7.34
C LEU A 157 9.15 -11.41 6.78
N ALA A 158 10.00 -11.64 5.78
CA ALA A 158 10.82 -10.61 5.15
C ALA A 158 9.97 -9.51 4.52
N THR A 159 8.98 -9.90 3.72
CA THR A 159 8.06 -8.94 3.08
C THR A 159 7.19 -8.21 4.09
N GLY A 160 6.75 -8.90 5.14
CA GLY A 160 6.04 -8.30 6.26
C GLY A 160 6.85 -7.21 6.95
N MET A 161 8.10 -7.49 7.31
CA MET A 161 9.01 -6.50 7.91
C MET A 161 9.29 -5.31 6.99
N ALA A 162 9.42 -5.55 5.69
CA ALA A 162 9.61 -4.47 4.73
C ALA A 162 8.40 -3.54 4.66
N ILE A 163 7.23 -4.12 4.42
CA ILE A 163 6.04 -3.38 4.00
C ILE A 163 5.25 -2.85 5.20
N MET A 164 5.46 -3.38 6.43
CA MET A 164 4.76 -2.88 7.62
C MET A 164 4.97 -1.38 7.83
N GLY A 165 6.15 -0.85 7.51
CA GLY A 165 6.45 0.57 7.61
C GLY A 165 5.53 1.44 6.76
N PHE A 166 5.17 0.99 5.57
CA PHE A 166 4.23 1.72 4.72
C PHE A 166 2.84 1.86 5.38
N GLY A 167 2.37 0.83 6.09
CA GLY A 167 1.15 0.91 6.90
C GLY A 167 1.28 1.84 8.11
N GLY A 168 2.47 1.88 8.72
CA GLY A 168 2.77 2.71 9.89
C GLY A 168 3.05 4.19 9.58
N GLY A 169 3.31 4.54 8.32
CA GLY A 169 3.66 5.91 7.93
C GLY A 169 2.59 6.94 8.28
N ALA A 170 1.32 6.60 8.16
CA ALA A 170 0.22 7.49 8.54
C ALA A 170 0.10 7.70 10.06
N LEU A 171 0.48 6.72 10.86
CA LEU A 171 0.49 6.84 12.33
C LEU A 171 1.45 7.95 12.79
N ILE A 172 2.55 8.16 12.08
CA ILE A 172 3.52 9.21 12.34
C ILE A 172 3.19 10.47 11.52
N GLY A 173 2.90 10.30 10.25
CA GLY A 173 2.71 11.41 9.31
C GLY A 173 1.48 12.27 9.60
N SER A 174 0.38 11.70 10.12
CA SER A 174 -0.83 12.46 10.44
C SER A 174 -0.62 13.40 11.63
N PRO A 175 -0.16 12.96 12.83
CA PRO A 175 0.08 13.86 13.94
C PRO A 175 1.21 14.85 13.65
N LEU A 176 2.28 14.43 12.97
CA LEU A 176 3.37 15.30 12.56
C LEU A 176 2.87 16.42 11.64
N GLY A 177 2.12 16.08 10.59
CA GLY A 177 1.56 17.05 9.65
C GLY A 177 0.62 18.03 10.33
N THR A 178 -0.25 17.54 11.22
CA THR A 178 -1.19 18.39 11.98
C THR A 178 -0.45 19.33 12.93
N ALA A 179 0.56 18.83 13.66
CA ALA A 179 1.35 19.64 14.59
C ALA A 179 2.16 20.73 13.84
N LEU A 180 2.78 20.38 12.72
CA LEU A 180 3.52 21.35 11.91
C LEU A 180 2.58 22.40 11.29
N MET A 181 1.40 22.01 10.77
CA MET A 181 0.44 22.97 10.29
C MET A 181 0.00 23.94 11.40
N ALA A 182 -0.28 23.44 12.59
CA ALA A 182 -0.63 24.28 13.75
C ALA A 182 0.52 25.23 14.13
N GLN A 183 1.76 24.77 14.09
CA GLN A 183 2.95 25.55 14.41
C GLN A 183 3.20 26.70 13.41
N PHE A 184 2.91 26.46 12.13
CA PHE A 184 3.16 27.41 11.05
C PHE A 184 1.90 28.12 10.55
N SER A 185 0.76 27.91 11.20
CA SER A 185 -0.44 28.68 10.94
C SER A 185 -0.35 30.09 11.56
N GLY A 186 -0.82 31.10 10.85
CA GLY A 186 -0.83 32.49 11.30
C GLY A 186 -0.78 33.45 10.11
N ASP A 187 -1.12 34.73 10.32
CA ASP A 187 -1.08 35.79 9.29
C ASP A 187 -1.74 35.41 7.95
N GLY A 188 -2.89 34.72 8.02
CA GLY A 188 -3.64 34.28 6.83
C GLY A 188 -3.09 33.02 6.16
N THR A 189 -2.12 32.30 6.77
CA THR A 189 -1.62 31.02 6.27
C THR A 189 -2.12 29.86 7.14
N LEU A 190 -2.34 28.70 6.50
CA LEU A 190 -2.68 27.44 7.16
C LEU A 190 -1.45 26.56 7.41
N GLY A 191 -0.24 27.09 7.22
CA GLY A 191 1.02 26.41 7.46
C GLY A 191 1.32 25.20 6.55
N VAL A 192 0.50 24.91 5.54
CA VAL A 192 0.64 23.70 4.70
C VAL A 192 1.95 23.71 3.92
N GLY A 193 2.32 24.85 3.30
CA GLY A 193 3.55 24.96 2.52
C GLY A 193 4.79 24.71 3.36
N SER A 194 4.91 25.33 4.54
CA SER A 194 6.01 25.12 5.48
C SER A 194 6.05 23.69 6.00
N THR A 195 4.88 23.09 6.26
CA THR A 195 4.75 21.69 6.64
C THR A 195 5.31 20.76 5.57
N PHE A 196 4.97 20.98 4.31
CA PHE A 196 5.50 20.19 3.20
C PHE A 196 7.03 20.30 3.08
N LEU A 197 7.60 21.50 3.23
CA LEU A 197 9.07 21.70 3.22
C LEU A 197 9.75 20.89 4.33
N ILE A 198 9.24 20.97 5.56
CA ILE A 198 9.85 20.28 6.70
C ILE A 198 9.67 18.77 6.59
N MET A 199 8.47 18.30 6.26
CA MET A 199 8.23 16.86 6.07
C MET A 199 9.11 16.31 4.94
N GLY A 200 9.23 17.03 3.82
CA GLY A 200 10.11 16.65 2.73
C GLY A 200 11.57 16.52 3.16
N ALA A 201 12.07 17.46 3.96
CA ALA A 201 13.45 17.43 4.48
C ALA A 201 13.67 16.27 5.47
N VAL A 202 12.74 16.06 6.41
CA VAL A 202 12.81 14.96 7.38
C VAL A 202 12.78 13.61 6.67
N TYR A 203 11.86 13.42 5.73
CA TYR A 203 11.77 12.16 4.98
C TYR A 203 13.01 11.93 4.11
N LEU A 204 13.59 12.98 3.52
CA LEU A 204 14.83 12.86 2.76
C LEU A 204 15.96 12.28 3.59
N LEU A 205 16.13 12.77 4.83
CA LEU A 205 17.15 12.25 5.76
C LEU A 205 16.93 10.77 6.08
N PHE A 206 15.70 10.38 6.45
CA PHE A 206 15.40 8.99 6.78
C PHE A 206 15.51 8.06 5.56
N MET A 207 15.05 8.49 4.40
CA MET A 207 15.13 7.69 3.18
C MET A 207 16.58 7.51 2.71
N LEU A 208 17.42 8.55 2.79
CA LEU A 208 18.85 8.44 2.49
C LEU A 208 19.57 7.56 3.51
N PHE A 209 19.25 7.67 4.81
CA PHE A 209 19.76 6.74 5.82
C PHE A 209 19.47 5.29 5.43
N GLY A 210 18.23 4.96 5.09
CA GLY A 210 17.85 3.63 4.62
C GLY A 210 18.61 3.20 3.35
N ALA A 211 18.73 4.10 2.39
CA ALA A 211 19.42 3.83 1.12
C ALA A 211 20.92 3.51 1.29
N PHE A 212 21.60 4.19 2.19
CA PHE A 212 23.02 3.94 2.46
C PHE A 212 23.27 2.76 3.41
N LEU A 213 22.29 2.42 4.25
CA LEU A 213 22.37 1.24 5.13
C LEU A 213 22.13 -0.06 4.36
N VAL A 214 21.28 -0.05 3.32
CA VAL A 214 20.89 -1.26 2.59
C VAL A 214 22.09 -1.94 1.91
N ARG A 215 22.08 -3.30 1.95
CA ARG A 215 23.02 -4.16 1.21
C ARG A 215 22.26 -5.28 0.53
N VAL A 216 22.80 -5.79 -0.56
CA VAL A 216 22.33 -7.02 -1.23
C VAL A 216 23.23 -8.20 -0.84
N PRO A 217 22.70 -9.43 -0.77
CA PRO A 217 23.56 -10.61 -0.58
C PRO A 217 24.46 -10.81 -1.79
N ALA A 218 25.65 -11.38 -1.55
CA ALA A 218 26.51 -11.82 -2.61
C ALA A 218 25.81 -12.92 -3.45
N GLU A 219 26.26 -13.10 -4.69
CA GLU A 219 25.73 -14.14 -5.57
C GLU A 219 25.97 -15.54 -4.96
N GLY A 220 24.94 -16.38 -4.97
CA GLY A 220 25.01 -17.71 -4.35
C GLY A 220 24.92 -17.72 -2.82
N TRP A 221 24.76 -16.58 -2.15
CA TRP A 221 24.62 -16.53 -0.70
C TRP A 221 23.33 -17.18 -0.24
N ALA A 222 23.43 -17.98 0.82
CA ALA A 222 22.28 -18.54 1.53
C ALA A 222 22.53 -18.53 3.05
N PRO A 223 21.47 -18.47 3.88
CA PRO A 223 21.62 -18.61 5.32
C PRO A 223 22.21 -19.96 5.72
N ALA A 224 22.96 -20.00 6.82
CA ALA A 224 23.50 -21.23 7.34
C ALA A 224 22.39 -22.27 7.61
N GLY A 225 22.58 -23.50 7.13
CA GLY A 225 21.61 -24.59 7.27
C GLY A 225 20.37 -24.47 6.38
N TYR A 226 20.33 -23.50 5.47
CA TYR A 226 19.22 -23.41 4.51
C TYR A 226 19.34 -24.48 3.43
N VAL A 227 18.33 -25.32 3.35
CA VAL A 227 18.15 -26.27 2.25
C VAL A 227 16.92 -25.81 1.48
N PRO A 228 17.04 -25.54 0.16
CA PRO A 228 15.87 -25.26 -0.67
C PRO A 228 14.84 -26.38 -0.51
N ARG A 229 13.58 -26.03 -0.32
CA ARG A 229 12.52 -27.04 -0.25
C ARG A 229 12.48 -27.77 -1.57
N ALA A 230 12.57 -29.12 -1.53
CA ALA A 230 12.37 -29.94 -2.70
C ALA A 230 10.97 -29.69 -3.28
N ASN A 231 10.87 -29.64 -4.58
CA ASN A 231 9.58 -29.55 -5.26
C ASN A 231 8.85 -30.88 -5.09
N ALA A 232 7.93 -30.97 -4.14
CA ALA A 232 6.96 -32.06 -4.15
C ALA A 232 6.05 -31.87 -5.38
N ALA A 233 5.68 -32.96 -6.03
CA ALA A 233 4.76 -32.93 -7.16
C ALA A 233 3.48 -32.17 -6.76
N GLY A 234 3.13 -31.11 -7.52
CA GLY A 234 2.01 -30.22 -7.21
C GLY A 234 2.30 -29.12 -6.19
N SER A 235 3.55 -28.93 -5.74
CA SER A 235 3.95 -27.83 -4.87
C SER A 235 3.72 -26.48 -5.58
N MET A 236 3.19 -25.49 -4.83
CA MET A 236 3.07 -24.11 -5.30
C MET A 236 4.41 -23.35 -5.28
N ILE A 237 5.47 -23.95 -4.72
CA ILE A 237 6.81 -23.35 -4.60
C ILE A 237 7.67 -23.84 -5.76
N SER A 238 8.11 -22.91 -6.61
CA SER A 238 9.01 -23.20 -7.73
C SER A 238 10.47 -22.89 -7.34
N ASN A 239 11.38 -23.77 -7.67
CA ASN A 239 12.83 -23.53 -7.62
C ASN A 239 13.36 -22.93 -8.95
N HIS A 240 12.50 -22.83 -9.95
CA HIS A 240 12.85 -22.26 -11.26
C HIS A 240 12.45 -20.80 -11.33
N ASN A 241 13.27 -20.01 -12.02
CA ASN A 241 12.98 -18.62 -12.28
C ASN A 241 12.17 -18.47 -13.58
N VAL A 242 11.27 -17.49 -13.59
CA VAL A 242 10.51 -17.09 -14.76
C VAL A 242 10.95 -15.69 -15.19
N LEU A 243 11.13 -15.47 -16.49
CA LEU A 243 11.43 -14.15 -17.01
C LEU A 243 10.22 -13.22 -16.87
N VAL A 244 10.46 -11.92 -16.65
CA VAL A 244 9.41 -10.93 -16.44
C VAL A 244 8.34 -10.96 -17.54
N ASP A 245 8.78 -11.04 -18.80
CA ASP A 245 7.87 -11.03 -19.96
C ASP A 245 7.13 -12.36 -20.15
N GLN A 246 7.71 -13.46 -19.68
CA GLN A 246 7.05 -14.76 -19.64
C GLN A 246 6.01 -14.83 -18.52
N ALA A 247 6.33 -14.30 -17.33
CA ALA A 247 5.39 -14.22 -16.22
C ALA A 247 4.08 -13.54 -16.63
N PHE A 248 4.18 -12.45 -17.39
CA PHE A 248 3.02 -11.71 -17.90
C PHE A 248 2.12 -12.52 -18.85
N ARG A 249 2.67 -13.57 -19.49
CA ARG A 249 1.91 -14.47 -20.39
C ARG A 249 1.26 -15.62 -19.65
N THR A 250 1.52 -15.79 -18.35
CA THR A 250 0.95 -16.88 -17.56
C THR A 250 -0.45 -16.52 -17.04
N PRO A 251 -1.41 -17.46 -17.01
CA PRO A 251 -2.69 -17.24 -16.34
C PRO A 251 -2.53 -16.97 -14.85
N GLN A 252 -1.48 -17.49 -14.22
CA GLN A 252 -1.17 -17.29 -12.81
C GLN A 252 -0.93 -15.82 -12.47
N PHE A 253 -0.23 -15.08 -13.33
CA PHE A 253 -0.01 -13.64 -13.13
C PHE A 253 -1.35 -12.89 -13.09
N TRP A 254 -2.24 -13.17 -14.03
CA TRP A 254 -3.54 -12.49 -14.11
C TRP A 254 -4.51 -12.90 -13.01
N LEU A 255 -4.44 -14.15 -12.55
CA LEU A 255 -5.18 -14.59 -11.36
C LEU A 255 -4.66 -13.88 -10.11
N LEU A 256 -3.33 -13.75 -9.93
CA LEU A 256 -2.76 -12.98 -8.82
C LEU A 256 -3.06 -11.48 -8.94
N PHE A 257 -3.14 -10.95 -10.15
CA PHE A 257 -3.59 -9.58 -10.40
C PHE A 257 -5.04 -9.39 -9.91
N ALA A 258 -5.93 -10.30 -10.27
CA ALA A 258 -7.32 -10.27 -9.82
C ALA A 258 -7.43 -10.44 -8.29
N VAL A 259 -6.66 -11.36 -7.71
CA VAL A 259 -6.58 -11.57 -6.25
C VAL A 259 -6.17 -10.29 -5.53
N LEU A 260 -5.10 -9.64 -5.99
CA LEU A 260 -4.64 -8.38 -5.39
C LEU A 260 -5.66 -7.26 -5.62
N PHE A 261 -6.14 -7.08 -6.85
CA PHE A 261 -7.10 -6.05 -7.23
C PHE A 261 -8.38 -6.11 -6.37
N LEU A 262 -8.97 -7.30 -6.23
CA LEU A 262 -10.23 -7.48 -5.51
C LEU A 262 -10.05 -7.31 -3.99
N ASN A 263 -8.96 -7.83 -3.43
CA ASN A 263 -8.62 -7.63 -2.02
C ASN A 263 -8.41 -6.15 -1.70
N VAL A 264 -7.66 -5.45 -2.55
CA VAL A 264 -7.32 -4.04 -2.34
C VAL A 264 -8.53 -3.15 -2.57
N THR A 265 -9.35 -3.41 -3.59
CA THR A 265 -10.56 -2.62 -3.88
C THR A 265 -11.47 -2.56 -2.67
N ALA A 266 -11.73 -3.70 -2.02
CA ALA A 266 -12.55 -3.76 -0.82
C ALA A 266 -11.94 -2.93 0.32
N GLY A 267 -10.65 -3.08 0.61
CA GLY A 267 -10.01 -2.40 1.75
C GLY A 267 -9.81 -0.90 1.55
N ILE A 268 -9.30 -0.46 0.38
CA ILE A 268 -8.97 0.94 0.14
C ILE A 268 -10.22 1.81 -0.05
N GLY A 269 -11.29 1.24 -0.59
CA GLY A 269 -12.57 1.92 -0.71
C GLY A 269 -13.12 2.35 0.65
N VAL A 270 -13.04 1.46 1.62
CA VAL A 270 -13.47 1.74 2.99
C VAL A 270 -12.49 2.69 3.69
N LEU A 271 -11.19 2.45 3.57
CA LEU A 271 -10.16 3.25 4.25
C LEU A 271 -10.27 4.74 3.89
N GLY A 272 -10.56 5.05 2.63
CA GLY A 272 -10.75 6.42 2.14
C GLY A 272 -11.96 7.14 2.74
N GLN A 273 -12.95 6.41 3.27
CA GLN A 273 -14.21 6.95 3.81
C GLN A 273 -14.44 6.58 5.28
N ALA A 274 -13.50 5.90 5.93
CA ALA A 274 -13.69 5.32 7.26
C ALA A 274 -14.17 6.35 8.31
N SER A 275 -13.58 7.56 8.32
CA SER A 275 -13.95 8.64 9.24
C SER A 275 -15.38 9.13 9.01
N VAL A 276 -15.76 9.36 7.75
CA VAL A 276 -17.11 9.85 7.41
C VAL A 276 -18.14 8.77 7.69
N MET A 277 -17.84 7.53 7.28
CA MET A 277 -18.74 6.38 7.43
C MET A 277 -19.10 6.10 8.88
N ILE A 278 -18.12 6.06 9.79
CA ILE A 278 -18.41 5.81 11.21
C ILE A 278 -19.24 6.93 11.83
N GLN A 279 -19.00 8.20 11.46
CA GLN A 279 -19.79 9.35 11.93
C GLN A 279 -21.23 9.34 11.39
N GLU A 280 -21.45 8.90 10.17
CA GLU A 280 -22.78 8.80 9.56
C GLU A 280 -23.57 7.60 10.08
N MET A 281 -22.92 6.43 10.20
CA MET A 281 -23.55 5.19 10.69
C MET A 281 -23.86 5.23 12.19
N PHE A 282 -23.09 5.98 12.98
CA PHE A 282 -23.22 6.10 14.43
C PHE A 282 -23.40 7.57 14.84
N SER A 283 -24.29 8.26 14.14
CA SER A 283 -24.63 9.64 14.46
C SER A 283 -25.55 9.75 15.68
N ASP A 284 -25.74 10.97 16.19
CA ASP A 284 -26.70 11.27 17.26
C ASP A 284 -28.13 10.78 16.96
N ARG A 285 -28.52 10.73 15.68
CA ARG A 285 -29.80 10.19 15.26
C ARG A 285 -29.94 8.69 15.50
N VAL A 286 -28.82 7.97 15.50
CA VAL A 286 -28.76 6.51 15.68
C VAL A 286 -28.52 6.15 17.15
N LEU A 287 -27.58 6.82 17.81
CA LEU A 287 -27.17 6.52 19.17
C LEU A 287 -27.88 7.36 20.25
N GLY A 288 -28.68 8.35 19.85
CA GLY A 288 -29.28 9.33 20.72
C GLY A 288 -28.45 10.61 20.88
N ALA A 289 -29.11 11.69 21.21
CA ALA A 289 -28.50 13.02 21.30
C ALA A 289 -27.28 13.03 22.25
N GLY A 290 -26.15 13.53 21.75
CA GLY A 290 -24.87 13.61 22.47
C GLY A 290 -24.06 12.31 22.55
N ASN A 291 -24.54 11.21 21.97
CA ASN A 291 -23.84 9.93 21.97
C ASN A 291 -23.22 9.57 20.60
N GLY A 292 -23.43 10.40 19.58
CA GLY A 292 -22.89 10.18 18.25
C GLY A 292 -21.36 10.22 18.21
N VAL A 293 -20.78 9.52 17.22
CA VAL A 293 -19.34 9.49 17.01
C VAL A 293 -18.84 10.87 16.59
N THR A 294 -18.03 11.49 17.41
CA THR A 294 -17.40 12.79 17.14
C THR A 294 -16.29 12.68 16.09
N ALA A 295 -15.88 13.80 15.51
CA ALA A 295 -14.76 13.85 14.58
C ALA A 295 -13.45 13.35 15.21
N ALA A 296 -13.22 13.63 16.49
CA ALA A 296 -12.07 13.15 17.25
C ALA A 296 -12.10 11.63 17.43
N ALA A 297 -13.25 11.05 17.78
CA ALA A 297 -13.42 9.60 17.90
C ALA A 297 -13.25 8.91 16.52
N ALA A 298 -13.75 9.52 15.44
CA ALA A 298 -13.56 9.02 14.09
C ALA A 298 -12.10 9.06 13.64
N ALA A 299 -11.34 10.11 14.01
CA ALA A 299 -9.91 10.16 13.78
C ALA A 299 -9.17 9.05 14.57
N GLY A 300 -9.56 8.81 15.82
CA GLY A 300 -9.07 7.68 16.61
C GLY A 300 -9.35 6.32 15.96
N PHE A 301 -10.54 6.13 15.39
CA PHE A 301 -10.89 4.93 14.64
C PHE A 301 -9.97 4.74 13.41
N VAL A 302 -9.72 5.76 12.62
CA VAL A 302 -8.78 5.68 11.47
C VAL A 302 -7.37 5.33 11.94
N GLY A 303 -6.91 5.90 13.05
CA GLY A 303 -5.64 5.55 13.69
C GLY A 303 -5.58 4.07 14.10
N LEU A 304 -6.64 3.56 14.70
CA LEU A 304 -6.77 2.15 15.08
C LEU A 304 -6.72 1.23 13.85
N LEU A 305 -7.45 1.58 12.78
CA LEU A 305 -7.39 0.84 11.52
C LEU A 305 -5.97 0.80 10.93
N SER A 306 -5.21 1.89 11.04
CA SER A 306 -3.81 1.95 10.57
C SER A 306 -2.90 1.04 11.39
N ILE A 307 -3.11 0.94 12.70
CA ILE A 307 -2.39 -0.01 13.57
C ILE A 307 -2.67 -1.45 13.15
N PHE A 308 -3.93 -1.81 12.94
CA PHE A 308 -4.29 -3.16 12.49
C PHE A 308 -3.78 -3.47 11.07
N ASN A 309 -3.80 -2.49 10.16
CA ASN A 309 -3.18 -2.61 8.84
C ASN A 309 -1.68 -2.90 8.95
N MET A 310 -0.95 -2.13 9.76
CA MET A 310 0.49 -2.31 10.00
C MET A 310 0.80 -3.68 10.63
N ALA A 311 0.11 -4.00 11.73
CA ALA A 311 0.29 -5.27 12.44
C ALA A 311 -0.09 -6.46 11.55
N GLY A 312 -1.16 -6.33 10.76
CA GLY A 312 -1.60 -7.33 9.81
C GLY A 312 -0.57 -7.65 8.73
N ARG A 313 0.18 -6.66 8.27
CA ARG A 313 1.28 -6.88 7.31
C ARG A 313 2.34 -7.83 7.86
N PHE A 314 2.71 -7.66 9.11
CA PHE A 314 3.69 -8.52 9.77
C PHE A 314 3.09 -9.88 10.14
N PHE A 315 1.93 -9.89 10.79
CA PHE A 315 1.29 -11.11 11.31
C PHE A 315 0.91 -12.08 10.19
N TRP A 316 0.13 -11.64 9.22
CA TRP A 316 -0.39 -12.50 8.16
C TRP A 316 0.69 -12.99 7.21
N SER A 317 1.65 -12.12 6.85
CA SER A 317 2.74 -12.53 5.96
C SER A 317 3.66 -13.58 6.63
N SER A 318 3.96 -13.40 7.93
CA SER A 318 4.70 -14.39 8.72
C SER A 318 3.92 -15.71 8.89
N THR A 319 2.62 -15.62 9.15
CA THR A 319 1.73 -16.78 9.23
C THR A 319 1.67 -17.53 7.92
N SER A 320 1.69 -16.82 6.80
CA SER A 320 1.67 -17.42 5.46
C SER A 320 2.91 -18.26 5.14
N ASP A 321 4.03 -18.06 5.84
CA ASP A 321 5.21 -18.94 5.74
C ASP A 321 4.95 -20.33 6.29
N ARG A 322 3.99 -20.47 7.21
CA ARG A 322 3.62 -21.75 7.86
C ARG A 322 2.47 -22.45 7.17
N ILE A 323 1.37 -21.69 6.91
CA ILE A 323 0.14 -22.29 6.35
C ILE A 323 0.09 -22.25 4.81
N GLY A 324 1.01 -21.53 4.17
CA GLY A 324 1.05 -21.31 2.73
C GLY A 324 0.32 -20.06 2.26
N ARG A 325 0.68 -19.54 1.06
CA ARG A 325 0.13 -18.29 0.52
C ARG A 325 -1.32 -18.42 0.10
N LYS A 326 -1.62 -19.50 -0.64
CA LYS A 326 -2.96 -19.77 -1.15
C LYS A 326 -3.99 -19.92 -0.02
N PRO A 327 -3.78 -20.72 1.03
CA PRO A 327 -4.68 -20.79 2.18
C PRO A 327 -4.83 -19.45 2.90
N THR A 328 -3.76 -18.68 3.05
CA THR A 328 -3.81 -17.35 3.68
C THR A 328 -4.77 -16.42 2.94
N TYR A 329 -4.68 -16.34 1.60
CA TYR A 329 -5.61 -15.56 0.80
C TYR A 329 -7.03 -16.11 0.82
N MET A 330 -7.22 -17.43 0.92
CA MET A 330 -8.56 -18.02 1.12
C MET A 330 -9.20 -17.53 2.41
N ILE A 331 -8.42 -17.41 3.51
CA ILE A 331 -8.89 -16.82 4.77
C ILE A 331 -9.28 -15.35 4.56
N PHE A 332 -8.44 -14.54 3.88
CA PHE A 332 -8.74 -13.13 3.62
C PHE A 332 -10.06 -12.95 2.88
N PHE A 333 -10.27 -13.73 1.85
CA PHE A 333 -11.49 -13.64 1.05
C PHE A 333 -12.71 -14.16 1.77
N ALA A 334 -12.64 -15.35 2.39
CA ALA A 334 -13.77 -15.95 3.08
C ALA A 334 -14.20 -15.12 4.29
N LEU A 335 -13.27 -14.84 5.21
CA LEU A 335 -13.55 -14.06 6.40
C LEU A 335 -13.91 -12.61 6.05
N GLY A 336 -13.22 -12.02 5.07
CA GLY A 336 -13.53 -10.69 4.58
C GLY A 336 -14.93 -10.58 4.01
N ALA A 337 -15.36 -11.53 3.16
CA ALA A 337 -16.72 -11.56 2.62
C ALA A 337 -17.78 -11.64 3.72
N VAL A 338 -17.57 -12.51 4.71
CA VAL A 338 -18.48 -12.63 5.88
C VAL A 338 -18.53 -11.31 6.66
N LEU A 339 -17.38 -10.70 6.96
CA LEU A 339 -17.35 -9.45 7.72
C LEU A 339 -18.00 -8.29 6.96
N TYR A 340 -17.73 -8.13 5.67
CA TYR A 340 -18.37 -7.09 4.86
C TYR A 340 -19.90 -7.29 4.78
N PHE A 341 -20.36 -8.54 4.75
CA PHE A 341 -21.79 -8.86 4.81
C PHE A 341 -22.40 -8.50 6.16
N LEU A 342 -21.67 -8.67 7.27
CA LEU A 342 -22.13 -8.39 8.63
C LEU A 342 -22.05 -6.90 9.03
N ILE A 343 -21.18 -6.09 8.40
CA ILE A 343 -21.00 -4.66 8.74
C ILE A 343 -22.32 -3.88 8.74
N PRO A 344 -23.21 -3.98 7.72
CA PRO A 344 -24.53 -3.33 7.74
C PRO A 344 -25.40 -3.76 8.91
N LEU A 345 -25.35 -5.05 9.28
CA LEU A 345 -26.07 -5.58 10.43
C LEU A 345 -25.59 -4.95 11.74
N PHE A 346 -24.26 -4.84 11.92
CA PHE A 346 -23.67 -4.18 13.10
C PHE A 346 -24.09 -2.71 13.20
N GLY A 347 -24.16 -2.00 12.06
CA GLY A 347 -24.69 -0.64 11.98
C GLY A 347 -26.17 -0.56 12.38
N ASN A 348 -27.01 -1.46 11.84
CA ASN A 348 -28.45 -1.51 12.16
C ASN A 348 -28.71 -1.87 13.64
N MET A 349 -27.83 -2.66 14.25
CA MET A 349 -27.88 -2.98 15.69
C MET A 349 -27.31 -1.84 16.56
N ALA A 350 -26.88 -0.73 15.97
CA ALA A 350 -26.16 0.35 16.63
C ALA A 350 -24.95 -0.14 17.47
N SER A 351 -24.31 -1.25 17.06
CA SER A 351 -23.20 -1.87 17.80
C SER A 351 -21.86 -1.35 17.29
N LEU A 352 -21.45 -0.19 17.82
CA LEU A 352 -20.16 0.42 17.54
C LEU A 352 -18.97 -0.53 17.80
N PRO A 353 -18.91 -1.32 18.91
CA PRO A 353 -17.79 -2.22 19.15
C PRO A 353 -17.65 -3.32 18.08
N LEU A 354 -18.75 -3.93 17.63
CA LEU A 354 -18.72 -4.98 16.58
C LEU A 354 -18.30 -4.39 15.23
N PHE A 355 -18.79 -3.20 14.91
CA PHE A 355 -18.40 -2.46 13.71
C PHE A 355 -16.89 -2.19 13.68
N VAL A 356 -16.36 -1.60 14.76
CA VAL A 356 -14.93 -1.30 14.90
C VAL A 356 -14.09 -2.57 14.82
N ALA A 357 -14.46 -3.61 15.59
CA ALA A 357 -13.75 -4.89 15.57
C ALA A 357 -13.76 -5.53 14.16
N GLY A 358 -14.90 -5.53 13.49
CA GLY A 358 -15.03 -6.03 12.12
C GLY A 358 -14.07 -5.33 11.15
N PHE A 359 -14.02 -4.01 11.18
CA PHE A 359 -13.11 -3.24 10.34
C PHE A 359 -11.63 -3.40 10.73
N CYS A 360 -11.31 -3.53 12.02
CA CYS A 360 -9.95 -3.85 12.45
C CYS A 360 -9.46 -5.17 11.83
N VAL A 361 -10.28 -6.21 11.83
CA VAL A 361 -9.94 -7.49 11.21
C VAL A 361 -9.82 -7.34 9.69
N ILE A 362 -10.77 -6.67 9.03
CA ILE A 362 -10.72 -6.39 7.58
C ILE A 362 -9.43 -5.68 7.21
N LEU A 363 -9.06 -4.62 7.94
CA LEU A 363 -7.85 -3.84 7.63
C LEU A 363 -6.56 -4.61 7.95
N SER A 364 -6.58 -5.52 8.93
CA SER A 364 -5.45 -6.43 9.17
C SER A 364 -5.21 -7.35 7.96
N MET A 365 -6.28 -7.89 7.37
CA MET A 365 -6.22 -8.74 6.17
C MET A 365 -5.86 -7.95 4.92
N TYR A 366 -6.35 -6.71 4.78
CA TYR A 366 -5.93 -5.79 3.73
C TYR A 366 -4.41 -5.56 3.76
N GLY A 367 -3.86 -5.23 4.93
CA GLY A 367 -2.42 -5.10 5.11
C GLY A 367 -1.67 -6.39 4.82
N GLY A 368 -2.20 -7.52 5.34
CA GLY A 368 -1.67 -8.86 5.10
C GLY A 368 -1.60 -9.25 3.63
N GLY A 369 -2.61 -8.87 2.83
CA GLY A 369 -2.65 -9.09 1.40
C GLY A 369 -1.46 -8.45 0.68
N PHE A 370 -1.18 -7.17 0.96
CA PHE A 370 -0.01 -6.49 0.40
C PHE A 370 1.31 -7.13 0.79
N ALA A 371 1.45 -7.55 2.04
CA ALA A 371 2.70 -8.10 2.54
C ALA A 371 2.93 -9.55 2.11
N THR A 372 1.88 -10.30 1.83
CA THR A 372 1.95 -11.71 1.41
C THR A 372 2.19 -11.86 -0.10
N ILE A 373 1.73 -10.89 -0.92
CA ILE A 373 1.77 -11.04 -2.38
C ILE A 373 3.19 -11.15 -2.97
N PRO A 374 4.22 -10.40 -2.52
CA PRO A 374 5.57 -10.55 -3.05
C PRO A 374 6.15 -11.93 -2.76
N ALA A 375 5.85 -12.50 -1.58
CA ALA A 375 6.25 -13.85 -1.24
C ALA A 375 5.50 -14.91 -2.08
N TYR A 376 4.23 -14.66 -2.40
CA TYR A 376 3.47 -15.51 -3.30
C TYR A 376 4.04 -15.50 -4.73
N LEU A 377 4.41 -14.31 -5.24
CA LEU A 377 5.10 -14.18 -6.53
C LEU A 377 6.44 -14.91 -6.54
N ARG A 378 7.21 -14.77 -5.46
CA ARG A 378 8.49 -15.49 -5.29
C ARG A 378 8.29 -17.00 -5.34
N ASP A 379 7.30 -17.52 -4.64
CA ASP A 379 7.00 -18.94 -4.59
C ASP A 379 6.58 -19.47 -5.98
N MET A 380 5.91 -18.66 -6.81
CA MET A 380 5.43 -19.06 -8.14
C MET A 380 6.42 -18.81 -9.27
N PHE A 381 7.18 -17.72 -9.23
CA PHE A 381 8.00 -17.25 -10.36
C PHE A 381 9.51 -17.24 -10.07
N GLY A 382 9.92 -17.66 -8.86
CA GLY A 382 11.31 -17.64 -8.42
C GLY A 382 11.77 -16.27 -7.91
N THR A 383 13.02 -16.18 -7.48
CA THR A 383 13.58 -15.00 -6.80
C THR A 383 14.24 -14.00 -7.73
N ALA A 384 14.73 -14.43 -8.90
CA ALA A 384 15.60 -13.62 -9.76
C ALA A 384 14.92 -12.33 -10.26
N ASN A 385 13.64 -12.40 -10.64
CA ASN A 385 12.91 -11.28 -11.23
C ASN A 385 11.71 -10.85 -10.38
N VAL A 386 11.64 -11.24 -9.11
CA VAL A 386 10.45 -11.05 -8.27
C VAL A 386 10.08 -9.57 -8.12
N GLY A 387 11.05 -8.68 -7.99
CA GLY A 387 10.80 -7.24 -7.87
C GLY A 387 10.17 -6.64 -9.13
N ALA A 388 10.66 -7.04 -10.30
CA ALA A 388 10.12 -6.56 -11.58
C ALA A 388 8.73 -7.13 -11.88
N ILE A 389 8.48 -8.40 -11.52
CA ILE A 389 7.15 -9.03 -11.64
C ILE A 389 6.18 -8.38 -10.66
N HIS A 390 6.61 -8.15 -9.40
CA HIS A 390 5.83 -7.46 -8.38
C HIS A 390 5.48 -6.03 -8.82
N GLY A 391 6.45 -5.28 -9.35
CA GLY A 391 6.20 -3.94 -9.88
C GLY A 391 5.06 -3.92 -10.91
N ARG A 392 5.02 -4.87 -11.86
CA ARG A 392 3.92 -4.99 -12.81
C ARG A 392 2.59 -5.36 -12.14
N LEU A 393 2.63 -6.20 -11.10
CA LEU A 393 1.43 -6.59 -10.37
C LEU A 393 0.83 -5.41 -9.59
N LEU A 394 1.62 -4.42 -9.17
CA LEU A 394 1.14 -3.23 -8.47
C LEU A 394 0.22 -2.34 -9.30
N LEU A 395 0.12 -2.54 -10.63
CA LEU A 395 -0.94 -1.93 -11.44
C LEU A 395 -2.35 -2.34 -10.95
N ALA A 396 -2.48 -3.53 -10.35
CA ALA A 396 -3.72 -3.93 -9.69
C ALA A 396 -4.08 -2.99 -8.52
N TRP A 397 -3.07 -2.55 -7.77
CA TRP A 397 -3.29 -1.55 -6.71
C TRP A 397 -3.70 -0.20 -7.26
N SER A 398 -3.03 0.30 -8.31
CA SER A 398 -3.41 1.55 -8.98
C SER A 398 -4.85 1.53 -9.47
N ALA A 399 -5.28 0.43 -10.09
CA ALA A 399 -6.65 0.25 -10.53
C ALA A 399 -7.63 0.22 -9.34
N ALA A 400 -7.29 -0.53 -8.28
CA ALA A 400 -8.12 -0.64 -7.08
C ALA A 400 -8.26 0.69 -6.34
N ALA A 401 -7.20 1.52 -6.31
CA ALA A 401 -7.20 2.84 -5.68
C ALA A 401 -8.13 3.86 -6.38
N ILE A 402 -8.46 3.60 -7.64
CA ILE A 402 -9.48 4.37 -8.37
C ILE A 402 -10.87 3.75 -8.16
N VAL A 403 -10.98 2.44 -8.37
CA VAL A 403 -12.27 1.73 -8.38
C VAL A 403 -12.89 1.68 -6.98
N GLY A 404 -12.12 1.39 -5.93
CA GLY A 404 -12.63 1.22 -4.56
C GLY A 404 -13.35 2.48 -4.03
N PRO A 405 -12.66 3.64 -3.93
CA PRO A 405 -13.29 4.87 -3.48
C PRO A 405 -14.44 5.33 -4.39
N THR A 406 -14.32 5.14 -5.71
CA THR A 406 -15.39 5.48 -6.67
C THR A 406 -16.66 4.66 -6.40
N LEU A 407 -16.53 3.36 -6.14
CA LEU A 407 -17.67 2.51 -5.78
C LEU A 407 -18.29 2.99 -4.47
N VAL A 408 -17.49 3.18 -3.41
CA VAL A 408 -18.01 3.56 -2.09
C VAL A 408 -18.73 4.91 -2.16
N ASN A 409 -18.11 5.92 -2.75
CA ASN A 409 -18.69 7.26 -2.85
C ASN A 409 -19.89 7.29 -3.79
N GLY A 410 -19.78 6.65 -4.96
CA GLY A 410 -20.84 6.63 -5.96
C GLY A 410 -22.12 5.98 -5.44
N PHE A 411 -22.01 4.82 -4.79
CA PHE A 411 -23.16 4.16 -4.20
C PHE A 411 -23.73 4.92 -3.00
N ARG A 412 -22.88 5.42 -2.09
CA ARG A 412 -23.32 6.27 -0.99
C ARG A 412 -24.13 7.45 -1.49
N ASP A 413 -23.60 8.24 -2.41
CA ASP A 413 -24.25 9.45 -2.93
C ASP A 413 -25.53 9.13 -3.70
N SER A 414 -25.57 8.00 -4.41
CA SER A 414 -26.77 7.51 -5.07
C SER A 414 -27.87 7.16 -4.07
N GLN A 415 -27.51 6.44 -2.99
CA GLN A 415 -28.46 6.06 -1.93
C GLN A 415 -29.00 7.30 -1.20
N ILE A 416 -28.15 8.28 -0.88
CA ILE A 416 -28.59 9.52 -0.24
C ILE A 416 -29.53 10.30 -1.15
N ARG A 417 -29.22 10.41 -2.46
CA ARG A 417 -30.14 11.04 -3.42
C ARG A 417 -31.47 10.31 -3.56
N ALA A 418 -31.50 9.01 -3.35
CA ALA A 418 -32.72 8.21 -3.30
C ALA A 418 -33.49 8.32 -1.97
N GLY A 419 -33.07 9.21 -1.06
CA GLY A 419 -33.73 9.45 0.24
C GLY A 419 -33.40 8.42 1.33
N ILE A 420 -32.42 7.53 1.10
CA ILE A 420 -31.99 6.56 2.10
C ILE A 420 -31.17 7.27 3.18
N PRO A 421 -31.46 7.01 4.48
CA PRO A 421 -30.71 7.61 5.58
C PRO A 421 -29.20 7.35 5.45
N ALA A 422 -28.36 8.34 5.78
CA ALA A 422 -26.89 8.24 5.67
C ALA A 422 -26.33 7.02 6.41
N ALA A 423 -26.91 6.63 7.54
CA ALA A 423 -26.55 5.43 8.29
C ALA A 423 -26.69 4.12 7.50
N GLN A 424 -27.57 4.06 6.52
CA GLN A 424 -27.85 2.88 5.70
C GLN A 424 -27.25 3.00 4.28
N ALA A 425 -26.79 4.17 3.89
CA ALA A 425 -26.30 4.47 2.53
C ALA A 425 -25.08 3.62 2.11
N TYR A 426 -24.38 3.04 3.08
CA TYR A 426 -23.22 2.17 2.83
C TYR A 426 -23.56 0.70 2.66
N SER A 427 -24.78 0.26 3.02
CA SER A 427 -25.13 -1.16 3.05
C SER A 427 -24.95 -1.85 1.70
N THR A 428 -25.44 -1.22 0.63
CA THR A 428 -25.33 -1.77 -0.72
C THR A 428 -23.88 -1.98 -1.14
N VAL A 429 -23.02 -0.98 -0.90
CA VAL A 429 -21.60 -1.11 -1.29
C VAL A 429 -20.87 -2.14 -0.43
N MET A 430 -21.24 -2.33 0.85
CA MET A 430 -20.67 -3.40 1.67
C MET A 430 -21.00 -4.78 1.12
N TYR A 431 -22.23 -5.00 0.65
CA TYR A 431 -22.60 -6.25 -0.01
C TYR A 431 -21.89 -6.45 -1.35
N ILE A 432 -21.67 -5.38 -2.11
CA ILE A 432 -20.85 -5.44 -3.33
C ILE A 432 -19.41 -5.84 -2.99
N MET A 433 -18.81 -5.26 -1.95
CA MET A 433 -17.46 -5.62 -1.51
C MET A 433 -17.39 -7.09 -1.07
N ALA A 434 -18.41 -7.58 -0.35
CA ALA A 434 -18.51 -9.02 -0.02
C ALA A 434 -18.52 -9.88 -1.30
N GLY A 435 -19.31 -9.50 -2.30
CA GLY A 435 -19.38 -10.19 -3.60
C GLY A 435 -18.04 -10.18 -4.35
N LEU A 436 -17.34 -9.05 -4.37
CA LEU A 436 -16.01 -8.94 -4.97
C LEU A 436 -14.99 -9.87 -4.28
N LEU A 437 -15.08 -10.01 -2.95
CA LEU A 437 -14.21 -10.92 -2.20
C LEU A 437 -14.55 -12.39 -2.50
N VAL A 438 -15.82 -12.76 -2.74
CA VAL A 438 -16.18 -14.09 -3.21
C VAL A 438 -15.57 -14.38 -4.58
N VAL A 439 -15.61 -13.43 -5.51
CA VAL A 439 -14.92 -13.56 -6.81
C VAL A 439 -13.41 -13.73 -6.61
N GLY A 440 -12.82 -12.96 -5.70
CA GLY A 440 -11.40 -13.08 -5.33
C GLY A 440 -11.05 -14.46 -4.75
N PHE A 441 -11.93 -15.03 -3.94
CA PHE A 441 -11.79 -16.39 -3.42
C PHE A 441 -11.72 -17.42 -4.55
N VAL A 442 -12.63 -17.34 -5.52
CA VAL A 442 -12.63 -18.22 -6.70
C VAL A 442 -11.37 -18.03 -7.53
N ALA A 443 -10.96 -16.78 -7.79
CA ALA A 443 -9.73 -16.49 -8.52
C ALA A 443 -8.50 -17.12 -7.83
N ASN A 444 -8.39 -16.97 -6.51
CA ASN A 444 -7.31 -17.59 -5.74
C ASN A 444 -7.38 -19.12 -5.74
N LEU A 445 -8.57 -19.70 -5.71
CA LEU A 445 -8.76 -21.15 -5.77
C LEU A 445 -8.25 -21.74 -7.10
N LEU A 446 -8.42 -21.02 -8.20
CA LEU A 446 -7.99 -21.42 -9.55
C LEU A 446 -6.47 -21.36 -9.77
N ILE A 447 -5.71 -20.71 -8.89
CA ILE A 447 -4.25 -20.62 -9.01
C ILE A 447 -3.65 -22.02 -8.89
N ARG A 448 -2.81 -22.37 -9.87
CA ARG A 448 -2.06 -23.63 -9.99
C ARG A 448 -0.56 -23.35 -10.18
N PRO A 449 0.36 -24.31 -9.97
CA PRO A 449 1.77 -24.12 -10.28
C PRO A 449 2.02 -23.64 -11.71
N VAL A 450 3.10 -22.88 -11.91
CA VAL A 450 3.49 -22.39 -13.24
C VAL A 450 4.03 -23.52 -14.08
N ALA A 451 3.52 -23.68 -15.30
CA ALA A 451 3.96 -24.74 -16.19
C ALA A 451 5.42 -24.54 -16.62
N SER A 452 6.19 -25.65 -16.71
CA SER A 452 7.60 -25.68 -17.04
C SER A 452 7.99 -24.99 -18.36
N ARG A 453 7.05 -24.88 -19.32
CA ARG A 453 7.27 -24.14 -20.56
C ARG A 453 7.61 -22.66 -20.38
N TYR A 454 7.29 -22.08 -19.23
CA TYR A 454 7.55 -20.67 -18.90
C TYR A 454 8.85 -20.47 -18.09
N TRP A 455 9.56 -21.55 -17.73
CA TRP A 455 10.81 -21.46 -16.98
C TRP A 455 11.92 -20.83 -17.82
N ALA A 456 12.77 -20.02 -17.19
CA ALA A 456 13.81 -19.25 -17.87
C ALA A 456 14.80 -20.14 -18.65
N ASP A 457 15.15 -21.29 -18.09
CA ASP A 457 16.08 -22.23 -18.71
C ASP A 457 15.55 -22.82 -20.01
N ARG A 458 14.25 -23.13 -20.07
CA ARG A 458 13.60 -23.56 -21.33
C ARG A 458 13.45 -22.42 -22.36
N ALA A 459 13.17 -21.22 -21.88
CA ALA A 459 13.10 -20.05 -22.75
C ALA A 459 14.47 -19.71 -23.38
N ALA A 460 15.57 -20.05 -22.68
CA ALA A 460 16.95 -19.92 -23.15
C ALA A 460 17.47 -21.12 -23.97
N GLY A 461 16.62 -22.12 -24.26
CA GLY A 461 17.01 -23.35 -24.96
C GLY A 461 17.94 -24.27 -24.17
N ARG A 462 18.07 -24.09 -22.85
CA ARG A 462 18.89 -24.93 -21.98
C ARG A 462 18.12 -26.18 -21.56
N PRO A 463 18.78 -27.35 -21.46
CA PRO A 463 18.15 -28.56 -20.92
C PRO A 463 17.73 -28.31 -19.46
N VAL A 464 16.46 -28.52 -19.18
CA VAL A 464 15.94 -28.56 -17.82
C VAL A 464 15.96 -30.01 -17.41
N ALA A 465 16.58 -30.34 -16.25
CA ALA A 465 16.50 -31.66 -15.65
C ALA A 465 15.02 -32.04 -15.54
N ALA A 466 14.69 -33.24 -15.96
CA ALA A 466 13.34 -33.76 -15.76
C ALA A 466 13.10 -33.80 -14.24
N ASP A 467 12.04 -33.14 -13.79
CA ASP A 467 11.55 -33.34 -12.43
C ASP A 467 11.04 -34.80 -12.37
N ASP A 468 11.78 -35.67 -11.73
CA ASP A 468 11.34 -37.00 -11.35
C ASP A 468 10.28 -36.95 -10.24
#